data_51bca05d9685b07f2c01743a1d8a3699
#
_entry.id   51bca05d9685b07f2c01743a1d8a3699
#
_cell.length_a   1.000
_cell.length_b   1.000
_cell.length_c   1.000
_cell.angle_alpha   90.00
_cell.angle_beta   90.00
_cell.angle_gamma   90.00
#
_symmetry.space_group_name_H-M   'P 1'
#
loop_
_entity.id
_entity.type
_entity.pdbx_description
1 polymer ?
#
loop_
_entity_poly.entity_id
_entity_poly.type
_entity_poly.pdbx_seq_one_letter_code
_entity_poly.pdbx_strand_id
1 'polypeptide(L)'
;MKAVRYHGFGSAEVLRYEDIERPVPGAGQVLVRVAATSFNPVDDHIRAGALTEMIPVALPHVPGIDLAGTVAELGAEVSGLEVGDRVVAMLPLDATGAAAEYVLAPAEALVAAPRTIELVDAAALPLVGLSAWQTLFELAELKPGQTVLVNGAGGAVGGLAVQLAVDAGAQVTAAAGPRHAERLKGYGAARVVGHLDLAEGPAAVGGPFQVLLNLVRIAPDEAARLSRYVADGGVAASTATPVPEEPARSVRAASLFVRGDAAQLTELVARVDDGRLRIHVAARRPLVESSAVHEDAGTGRLPGKTVLIAP
;
A
#
# COMPACT_ATOMS: atom_id res chain seq x y z
N MET A 1 -15.65 23.32 0.21
CA MET A 1 -15.51 21.96 -0.33
C MET A 1 -15.81 20.93 0.75
N LYS A 2 -16.23 19.73 0.39
CA LYS A 2 -16.42 18.62 1.34
C LYS A 2 -15.10 17.91 1.65
N ALA A 3 -14.94 17.48 2.91
CA ALA A 3 -13.82 16.67 3.37
C ALA A 3 -14.23 15.79 4.53
N VAL A 4 -13.54 14.66 4.69
CA VAL A 4 -13.55 13.87 5.91
C VAL A 4 -12.42 14.35 6.80
N ARG A 5 -12.73 14.69 8.04
CA ARG A 5 -11.77 15.28 8.98
C ARG A 5 -11.95 14.75 10.39
N TYR A 6 -10.90 14.77 11.19
CA TYR A 6 -10.98 14.51 12.63
C TYR A 6 -10.27 15.61 13.41
N HIS A 7 -10.86 15.97 14.59
CA HIS A 7 -10.42 17.06 15.44
C HIS A 7 -9.63 16.58 16.67
N GLY A 8 -9.53 15.28 16.83
CA GLY A 8 -8.80 14.59 17.89
C GLY A 8 -8.59 13.14 17.52
N PHE A 9 -7.56 12.51 18.07
CA PHE A 9 -7.29 11.09 17.86
C PHE A 9 -8.35 10.21 18.54
N GLY A 10 -8.61 9.02 18.02
CA GLY A 10 -9.59 8.10 18.61
C GLY A 10 -10.03 6.99 17.68
N SER A 11 -11.21 6.42 17.93
CA SER A 11 -11.87 5.38 17.10
C SER A 11 -12.36 5.96 15.76
N ALA A 12 -12.89 5.11 14.87
CA ALA A 12 -13.46 5.56 13.58
C ALA A 12 -14.54 6.66 13.73
N GLU A 13 -15.18 6.74 14.89
CA GLU A 13 -16.23 7.71 15.21
C GLU A 13 -15.75 9.18 15.24
N VAL A 14 -14.43 9.43 15.34
CA VAL A 14 -13.89 10.81 15.29
C VAL A 14 -13.95 11.41 13.90
N LEU A 15 -14.10 10.59 12.85
CA LEU A 15 -14.19 11.05 11.47
C LEU A 15 -15.50 11.78 11.21
N ARG A 16 -15.41 12.99 10.69
CA ARG A 16 -16.53 13.87 10.36
C ARG A 16 -16.50 14.24 8.88
N TYR A 17 -17.63 14.13 8.19
CA TYR A 17 -17.79 14.63 6.83
C TYR A 17 -18.38 16.03 6.88
N GLU A 18 -17.57 17.04 6.58
CA GLU A 18 -17.90 18.44 6.83
C GLU A 18 -17.47 19.38 5.71
N ASP A 19 -17.94 20.62 5.74
CA ASP A 19 -17.51 21.68 4.84
C ASP A 19 -16.25 22.36 5.37
N ILE A 20 -15.26 22.51 4.49
CA ILE A 20 -14.02 23.23 4.77
C ILE A 20 -13.71 24.22 3.62
N GLU A 21 -12.81 25.16 3.87
CA GLU A 21 -12.32 26.04 2.80
C GLU A 21 -11.53 25.24 1.76
N ARG A 22 -11.68 25.63 0.49
CA ARG A 22 -10.85 25.10 -0.58
C ARG A 22 -9.45 25.70 -0.47
N PRO A 23 -8.39 24.90 -0.39
CA PRO A 23 -7.05 25.41 -0.25
C PRO A 23 -6.55 26.04 -1.57
N VAL A 24 -5.56 26.93 -1.46
CA VAL A 24 -4.91 27.60 -2.60
C VAL A 24 -3.47 27.12 -2.67
N PRO A 25 -2.96 26.70 -3.86
CA PRO A 25 -1.61 26.17 -3.98
C PRO A 25 -0.55 27.28 -3.83
N GLY A 26 0.43 27.03 -2.96
CA GLY A 26 1.65 27.81 -2.82
C GLY A 26 2.72 27.40 -3.85
N ALA A 27 3.93 27.99 -3.72
CA ALA A 27 5.06 27.62 -4.57
C ALA A 27 5.41 26.12 -4.45
N GLY A 28 5.62 25.45 -5.58
CA GLY A 28 5.90 24.02 -5.66
C GLY A 28 4.71 23.10 -5.37
N GLN A 29 3.52 23.64 -5.10
CA GLN A 29 2.31 22.87 -4.81
C GLN A 29 1.35 22.86 -5.99
N VAL A 30 0.59 21.79 -6.08
CA VAL A 30 -0.49 21.61 -7.06
C VAL A 30 -1.79 21.36 -6.31
N LEU A 31 -2.85 22.06 -6.69
CA LEU A 31 -4.19 21.73 -6.23
C LEU A 31 -4.76 20.65 -7.14
N VAL A 32 -5.05 19.50 -6.57
CA VAL A 32 -5.65 18.37 -7.28
C VAL A 32 -7.11 18.23 -6.89
N ARG A 33 -8.01 18.18 -7.89
CA ARG A 33 -9.38 17.71 -7.71
C ARG A 33 -9.33 16.19 -7.54
N VAL A 34 -9.68 15.72 -6.36
CA VAL A 34 -9.62 14.29 -6.01
C VAL A 34 -10.72 13.53 -6.75
N ALA A 35 -10.35 12.48 -7.45
CA ALA A 35 -11.30 11.48 -7.95
C ALA A 35 -11.53 10.40 -6.87
N ALA A 36 -10.47 9.97 -6.23
CA ALA A 36 -10.53 9.00 -5.15
C ALA A 36 -9.26 9.02 -4.29
N THR A 37 -9.41 8.56 -3.05
CA THR A 37 -8.35 8.06 -2.19
C THR A 37 -8.59 6.58 -1.90
N SER A 38 -7.73 5.93 -1.12
CA SER A 38 -7.96 4.55 -0.70
C SER A 38 -7.60 4.33 0.76
N PHE A 39 -8.31 3.42 1.41
CA PHE A 39 -8.01 3.04 2.79
C PHE A 39 -6.75 2.17 2.87
N ASN A 40 -5.89 2.49 3.81
CA ASN A 40 -4.73 1.70 4.24
C ASN A 40 -4.71 1.54 5.76
N PRO A 41 -4.19 0.44 6.33
CA PRO A 41 -4.09 0.27 7.79
C PRO A 41 -3.31 1.38 8.50
N VAL A 42 -2.36 2.03 7.82
CA VAL A 42 -1.61 3.16 8.39
C VAL A 42 -2.49 4.40 8.59
N ASP A 43 -3.50 4.64 7.75
CA ASP A 43 -4.49 5.72 7.95
C ASP A 43 -5.23 5.53 9.29
N ASP A 44 -5.55 4.27 9.63
CA ASP A 44 -6.20 3.93 10.90
C ASP A 44 -5.28 4.15 12.10
N HIS A 45 -4.00 3.77 11.99
CA HIS A 45 -3.01 3.98 13.04
C HIS A 45 -2.72 5.47 13.29
N ILE A 46 -2.64 6.29 12.23
CA ILE A 46 -2.46 7.75 12.34
C ILE A 46 -3.69 8.36 13.03
N ARG A 47 -4.90 8.05 12.55
CA ARG A 47 -6.15 8.53 13.12
C ARG A 47 -6.32 8.15 14.61
N ALA A 48 -5.91 6.92 14.96
CA ALA A 48 -5.98 6.45 16.35
C ALA A 48 -4.93 7.08 17.26
N GLY A 49 -3.94 7.82 16.73
CA GLY A 49 -2.85 8.42 17.47
C GLY A 49 -1.70 7.45 17.80
N ALA A 50 -1.72 6.23 17.26
CA ALA A 50 -0.72 5.22 17.55
C ALA A 50 0.67 5.52 16.94
N LEU A 51 0.75 6.48 16.02
CA LEU A 51 1.98 6.86 15.31
C LEU A 51 2.39 8.32 15.54
N THR A 52 1.83 9.02 16.52
CA THR A 52 2.04 10.46 16.73
C THR A 52 3.50 10.86 16.98
N GLU A 53 4.32 9.97 17.54
CA GLU A 53 5.76 10.20 17.73
C GLU A 53 6.55 10.11 16.42
N MET A 54 6.10 9.28 15.47
CA MET A 54 6.78 9.05 14.19
C MET A 54 6.19 9.91 13.06
N ILE A 55 4.88 10.17 13.13
CA ILE A 55 4.11 10.90 12.11
C ILE A 55 3.26 11.95 12.84
N PRO A 56 3.83 13.13 13.14
CA PRO A 56 3.10 14.19 13.84
C PRO A 56 2.18 14.92 12.86
N VAL A 57 0.88 14.64 12.91
CA VAL A 57 -0.13 15.33 12.10
C VAL A 57 -0.73 16.50 12.85
N ALA A 58 -0.99 17.59 12.13
CA ALA A 58 -1.73 18.74 12.68
C ALA A 58 -3.23 18.44 12.76
N LEU A 59 -3.90 18.87 13.83
CA LEU A 59 -5.34 18.77 13.99
C LEU A 59 -6.01 20.14 13.75
N PRO A 60 -7.18 20.19 13.12
CA PRO A 60 -7.93 19.07 12.55
C PRO A 60 -7.26 18.50 11.29
N HIS A 61 -7.26 17.16 11.14
CA HIS A 61 -6.55 16.46 10.07
C HIS A 61 -7.52 15.79 9.08
N VAL A 62 -7.17 15.85 7.80
CA VAL A 62 -7.84 15.10 6.71
C VAL A 62 -7.00 13.86 6.41
N PRO A 63 -7.53 12.62 6.56
CA PRO A 63 -6.80 11.39 6.24
C PRO A 63 -6.73 11.15 4.72
N GLY A 64 -6.09 10.03 4.34
CA GLY A 64 -6.05 9.56 2.95
C GLY A 64 -4.70 9.82 2.28
N ILE A 65 -3.82 8.86 2.36
CA ILE A 65 -2.44 8.94 1.86
C ILE A 65 -2.37 8.73 0.35
N ASP A 66 -3.21 7.86 -0.20
CA ASP A 66 -3.30 7.63 -1.63
C ASP A 66 -4.11 8.72 -2.33
N LEU A 67 -3.61 9.21 -3.44
CA LEU A 67 -4.28 10.20 -4.29
C LEU A 67 -4.41 9.67 -5.71
N ALA A 68 -5.61 9.77 -6.27
CA ALA A 68 -5.86 9.79 -7.69
C ALA A 68 -6.78 10.98 -8.01
N GLY A 69 -6.44 11.79 -9.00
CA GLY A 69 -7.21 12.99 -9.29
C GLY A 69 -6.78 13.69 -10.58
N THR A 70 -7.26 14.91 -10.73
CA THR A 70 -6.99 15.77 -11.88
C THR A 70 -6.44 17.10 -11.38
N VAL A 71 -5.35 17.56 -11.97
CA VAL A 71 -4.76 18.87 -11.68
C VAL A 71 -5.79 19.97 -11.91
N ALA A 72 -6.11 20.74 -10.87
CA ALA A 72 -7.08 21.83 -10.92
C ALA A 72 -6.42 23.21 -10.97
N GLU A 73 -5.33 23.42 -10.23
CA GLU A 73 -4.55 24.67 -10.21
C GLU A 73 -3.08 24.36 -9.95
N LEU A 74 -2.20 25.18 -10.52
CA LEU A 74 -0.76 25.10 -10.30
C LEU A 74 -0.30 26.29 -9.44
N GLY A 75 0.49 26.01 -8.42
CA GLY A 75 1.20 27.05 -7.68
C GLY A 75 2.38 27.60 -8.48
N ALA A 76 2.98 28.66 -7.96
CA ALA A 76 4.21 29.19 -8.54
C ALA A 76 5.32 28.12 -8.57
N GLU A 77 6.27 28.25 -9.51
CA GLU A 77 7.43 27.37 -9.65
C GLU A 77 7.13 25.90 -10.05
N VAL A 78 5.86 25.54 -10.29
CA VAL A 78 5.49 24.23 -10.80
C VAL A 78 5.75 24.16 -12.29
N SER A 79 6.41 23.10 -12.74
CA SER A 79 6.70 22.81 -14.15
C SER A 79 6.43 21.34 -14.47
N GLY A 80 6.20 21.03 -15.76
CA GLY A 80 6.01 19.66 -16.22
C GLY A 80 4.62 19.06 -15.92
N LEU A 81 3.70 19.87 -15.40
CA LEU A 81 2.28 19.52 -15.18
C LEU A 81 1.39 20.61 -15.79
N GLU A 82 0.21 20.21 -16.24
CA GLU A 82 -0.80 21.11 -16.80
C GLU A 82 -2.16 20.90 -16.09
N VAL A 83 -2.98 21.95 -16.05
CA VAL A 83 -4.37 21.85 -15.58
C VAL A 83 -5.12 20.87 -16.48
N GLY A 84 -5.76 19.87 -15.86
CA GLY A 84 -6.44 18.78 -16.56
C GLY A 84 -5.67 17.47 -16.57
N ASP A 85 -4.39 17.46 -16.20
CA ASP A 85 -3.61 16.24 -16.11
C ASP A 85 -4.20 15.28 -15.07
N ARG A 86 -4.31 14.00 -15.44
CA ARG A 86 -4.69 12.92 -14.53
C ARG A 86 -3.45 12.44 -13.79
N VAL A 87 -3.50 12.47 -12.48
CA VAL A 87 -2.33 12.19 -11.61
C VAL A 87 -2.65 11.20 -10.50
N VAL A 88 -1.62 10.50 -10.03
CA VAL A 88 -1.62 9.70 -8.80
C VAL A 88 -0.42 10.07 -7.94
N ALA A 89 -0.55 9.89 -6.64
CA ALA A 89 0.55 10.08 -5.69
C ALA A 89 0.35 9.28 -4.41
N MET A 90 1.43 8.95 -3.73
CA MET A 90 1.47 8.72 -2.30
C MET A 90 1.81 10.05 -1.63
N LEU A 91 0.85 10.65 -0.94
CA LEU A 91 1.08 11.89 -0.20
C LEU A 91 2.00 11.66 1.00
N PRO A 92 2.75 12.68 1.47
CA PRO A 92 3.51 12.57 2.71
C PRO A 92 2.58 12.17 3.88
N LEU A 93 3.07 11.28 4.75
CA LEU A 93 2.26 10.68 5.82
C LEU A 93 1.76 11.69 6.86
N ASP A 94 2.46 12.81 7.02
CA ASP A 94 2.17 13.91 7.94
C ASP A 94 1.41 15.08 7.30
N ALA A 95 1.21 15.04 5.98
CA ALA A 95 0.49 16.08 5.24
C ALA A 95 -1.03 15.88 5.32
N THR A 96 -1.78 16.93 5.00
CA THR A 96 -3.22 16.87 4.75
C THR A 96 -3.50 15.86 3.63
N GLY A 97 -4.36 14.89 3.89
CA GLY A 97 -4.63 13.79 2.98
C GLY A 97 -5.72 14.07 1.94
N ALA A 98 -5.96 13.07 1.10
CA ALA A 98 -6.86 13.13 -0.06
C ALA A 98 -8.32 12.73 0.24
N ALA A 99 -8.72 12.61 1.52
CA ALA A 99 -10.13 12.35 1.86
C ALA A 99 -10.98 13.64 1.78
N ALA A 100 -10.93 14.33 0.64
CA ALA A 100 -11.59 15.61 0.35
C ALA A 100 -11.88 15.75 -1.15
N GLU A 101 -12.67 16.78 -1.54
CA GLU A 101 -12.88 17.13 -2.97
C GLU A 101 -11.60 17.66 -3.62
N TYR A 102 -10.75 18.36 -2.86
CA TYR A 102 -9.48 18.91 -3.34
C TYR A 102 -8.42 18.72 -2.28
N VAL A 103 -7.18 18.51 -2.73
CA VAL A 103 -5.99 18.39 -1.87
C VAL A 103 -4.82 19.14 -2.50
N LEU A 104 -3.95 19.71 -1.64
CA LEU A 104 -2.64 20.21 -2.05
C LEU A 104 -1.64 19.06 -2.04
N ALA A 105 -0.92 18.89 -3.15
CA ALA A 105 0.15 17.92 -3.26
C ALA A 105 1.46 18.61 -3.68
N PRO A 106 2.62 18.18 -3.15
CA PRO A 106 3.90 18.58 -3.72
C PRO A 106 3.98 18.15 -5.19
N ALA A 107 4.41 19.05 -6.09
CA ALA A 107 4.46 18.76 -7.52
C ALA A 107 5.37 17.56 -7.82
N GLU A 108 6.47 17.41 -7.09
CA GLU A 108 7.43 16.30 -7.23
C GLU A 108 6.87 14.93 -6.81
N ALA A 109 5.79 14.90 -6.04
CA ALA A 109 5.15 13.65 -5.64
C ALA A 109 4.14 13.13 -6.68
N LEU A 110 3.71 13.99 -7.60
CA LEU A 110 2.70 13.67 -8.60
C LEU A 110 3.30 12.97 -9.81
N VAL A 111 2.68 11.87 -10.22
CA VAL A 111 3.01 11.19 -11.48
C VAL A 111 1.74 11.03 -12.32
N ALA A 112 1.90 10.88 -13.64
CA ALA A 112 0.77 10.63 -14.53
C ALA A 112 0.02 9.38 -14.09
N ALA A 113 -1.32 9.46 -14.03
CA ALA A 113 -2.14 8.30 -13.70
C ALA A 113 -2.12 7.25 -14.83
N PRO A 114 -2.31 5.95 -14.52
CA PRO A 114 -2.49 4.92 -15.52
C PRO A 114 -3.62 5.29 -16.51
N ARG A 115 -3.43 4.96 -17.79
CA ARG A 115 -4.39 5.26 -18.87
C ARG A 115 -5.35 4.12 -19.15
N THR A 116 -4.96 2.90 -18.79
CA THR A 116 -5.68 1.66 -19.11
C THR A 116 -6.73 1.26 -18.08
N ILE A 117 -6.83 2.00 -16.98
CA ILE A 117 -7.81 1.76 -15.91
C ILE A 117 -8.57 3.06 -15.57
N GLU A 118 -9.69 2.91 -14.86
CA GLU A 118 -10.44 4.05 -14.34
C GLU A 118 -9.60 4.83 -13.32
N LEU A 119 -9.70 6.18 -13.38
CA LEU A 119 -8.93 7.05 -12.50
C LEU A 119 -9.19 6.76 -11.01
N VAL A 120 -10.43 6.46 -10.64
CA VAL A 120 -10.80 6.13 -9.27
C VAL A 120 -10.08 4.86 -8.77
N ASP A 121 -9.86 3.88 -9.63
CA ASP A 121 -9.17 2.64 -9.28
C ASP A 121 -7.66 2.84 -9.13
N ALA A 122 -7.11 3.85 -9.82
CA ALA A 122 -5.70 4.19 -9.71
C ALA A 122 -5.30 4.61 -8.28
N ALA A 123 -6.25 5.12 -7.48
CA ALA A 123 -6.04 5.40 -6.06
C ALA A 123 -5.66 4.15 -5.24
N ALA A 124 -5.90 2.95 -5.75
CA ALA A 124 -5.52 1.71 -5.08
C ALA A 124 -4.05 1.30 -5.29
N LEU A 125 -3.25 2.09 -6.05
CA LEU A 125 -1.89 1.74 -6.42
C LEU A 125 -0.80 2.34 -5.50
N PRO A 126 -0.79 3.64 -5.15
CA PRO A 126 0.43 4.30 -4.70
C PRO A 126 1.08 3.63 -3.48
N LEU A 127 0.45 3.66 -2.32
CA LEU A 127 1.04 3.14 -1.08
C LEU A 127 1.34 1.64 -1.17
N VAL A 128 0.39 0.84 -1.63
CA VAL A 128 0.56 -0.63 -1.66
C VAL A 128 1.52 -1.07 -2.75
N GLY A 129 1.58 -0.33 -3.87
CA GLY A 129 2.55 -0.56 -4.94
C GLY A 129 3.97 -0.24 -4.49
N LEU A 130 4.17 0.93 -3.88
CA LEU A 130 5.47 1.33 -3.32
C LEU A 130 5.89 0.39 -2.19
N SER A 131 4.97 -0.05 -1.34
CA SER A 131 5.27 -1.05 -0.30
C SER A 131 5.76 -2.36 -0.91
N ALA A 132 5.09 -2.88 -1.93
CA ALA A 132 5.51 -4.11 -2.60
C ALA A 132 6.87 -3.95 -3.30
N TRP A 133 7.06 -2.82 -4.01
CA TRP A 133 8.30 -2.50 -4.71
C TRP A 133 9.49 -2.41 -3.75
N GLN A 134 9.40 -1.55 -2.73
CA GLN A 134 10.48 -1.31 -1.78
C GLN A 134 10.82 -2.56 -0.97
N THR A 135 9.80 -3.35 -0.59
CA THR A 135 10.04 -4.60 0.13
C THR A 135 10.81 -5.62 -0.72
N LEU A 136 10.45 -5.76 -2.01
CA LEU A 136 11.07 -6.73 -2.90
C LEU A 136 12.46 -6.29 -3.37
N PHE A 137 12.57 -5.05 -3.86
CA PHE A 137 13.75 -4.62 -4.62
C PHE A 137 14.78 -3.85 -3.80
N GLU A 138 14.37 -3.18 -2.71
CA GLU A 138 15.32 -2.48 -1.85
C GLU A 138 15.68 -3.28 -0.60
N LEU A 139 14.67 -3.83 0.11
CA LEU A 139 14.97 -4.57 1.35
C LEU A 139 15.44 -6.00 1.08
N ALA A 140 14.72 -6.72 0.23
CA ALA A 140 15.05 -8.11 -0.09
C ALA A 140 16.07 -8.24 -1.22
N GLU A 141 16.33 -7.17 -2.01
CA GLU A 141 17.26 -7.17 -3.14
C GLU A 141 16.99 -8.35 -4.09
N LEU A 142 15.71 -8.60 -4.38
CA LEU A 142 15.25 -9.74 -5.17
C LEU A 142 15.95 -9.83 -6.52
N LYS A 143 16.42 -11.04 -6.85
CA LYS A 143 17.10 -11.35 -8.12
C LYS A 143 16.34 -12.40 -8.91
N PRO A 144 16.45 -12.40 -10.25
CA PRO A 144 15.86 -13.44 -11.09
C PRO A 144 16.30 -14.85 -10.65
N GLY A 145 15.37 -15.80 -10.75
CA GLY A 145 15.60 -17.20 -10.38
C GLY A 145 15.45 -17.52 -8.90
N GLN A 146 15.37 -16.52 -8.02
CA GLN A 146 15.18 -16.75 -6.59
C GLN A 146 13.78 -17.30 -6.26
N THR A 147 13.71 -18.07 -5.16
CA THR A 147 12.45 -18.53 -4.58
C THR A 147 11.93 -17.54 -3.55
N VAL A 148 10.65 -17.19 -3.65
CA VAL A 148 9.99 -16.20 -2.78
C VAL A 148 8.77 -16.81 -2.12
N LEU A 149 8.63 -16.68 -0.80
CA LEU A 149 7.39 -16.92 -0.07
C LEU A 149 6.74 -15.58 0.26
N VAL A 150 5.50 -15.37 -0.20
CA VAL A 150 4.69 -14.20 0.17
C VAL A 150 3.63 -14.65 1.18
N ASN A 151 3.86 -14.39 2.46
CA ASN A 151 2.89 -14.61 3.53
C ASN A 151 1.92 -13.42 3.59
N GLY A 152 0.63 -13.67 3.35
CA GLY A 152 -0.39 -12.64 3.19
C GLY A 152 -0.59 -12.20 1.74
N ALA A 153 -0.31 -13.08 0.77
CA ALA A 153 -0.45 -12.82 -0.66
C ALA A 153 -1.87 -12.42 -1.11
N GLY A 154 -2.90 -12.76 -0.34
CA GLY A 154 -4.29 -12.39 -0.64
C GLY A 154 -4.62 -10.91 -0.44
N GLY A 155 -3.81 -10.17 0.33
CA GLY A 155 -3.96 -8.74 0.56
C GLY A 155 -3.54 -7.87 -0.63
N ALA A 156 -3.72 -6.55 -0.50
CA ALA A 156 -3.40 -5.59 -1.57
C ALA A 156 -1.89 -5.56 -1.87
N VAL A 157 -1.04 -5.37 -0.86
CA VAL A 157 0.43 -5.41 -1.02
C VAL A 157 0.87 -6.76 -1.55
N GLY A 158 0.34 -7.86 -0.98
CA GLY A 158 0.72 -9.22 -1.35
C GLY A 158 0.39 -9.57 -2.79
N GLY A 159 -0.78 -9.17 -3.29
CA GLY A 159 -1.17 -9.39 -4.68
C GLY A 159 -0.29 -8.66 -5.70
N LEU A 160 0.18 -7.44 -5.36
CA LEU A 160 1.15 -6.72 -6.18
C LEU A 160 2.56 -7.32 -6.07
N ALA A 161 2.97 -7.69 -4.85
CA ALA A 161 4.27 -8.33 -4.61
C ALA A 161 4.43 -9.64 -5.40
N VAL A 162 3.38 -10.47 -5.46
CA VAL A 162 3.39 -11.69 -6.30
C VAL A 162 3.66 -11.34 -7.76
N GLN A 163 2.94 -10.38 -8.31
CA GLN A 163 3.09 -9.99 -9.72
C GLN A 163 4.48 -9.40 -10.00
N LEU A 164 4.95 -8.49 -9.16
CA LEU A 164 6.27 -7.86 -9.30
C LEU A 164 7.42 -8.89 -9.19
N ALA A 165 7.31 -9.84 -8.25
CA ALA A 165 8.31 -10.89 -8.10
C ALA A 165 8.34 -11.84 -9.31
N VAL A 166 7.16 -12.19 -9.85
CA VAL A 166 7.04 -12.99 -11.08
C VAL A 166 7.60 -12.24 -12.29
N ASP A 167 7.27 -10.94 -12.46
CA ASP A 167 7.80 -10.07 -13.52
C ASP A 167 9.34 -9.97 -13.45
N ALA A 168 9.90 -10.00 -12.23
CA ALA A 168 11.34 -10.04 -11.99
C ALA A 168 11.99 -11.43 -12.20
N GLY A 169 11.24 -12.44 -12.60
CA GLY A 169 11.74 -13.80 -12.88
C GLY A 169 11.92 -14.69 -11.63
N ALA A 170 11.30 -14.37 -10.51
CA ALA A 170 11.32 -15.19 -9.30
C ALA A 170 10.29 -16.32 -9.34
N GLN A 171 10.54 -17.38 -8.57
CA GLN A 171 9.59 -18.48 -8.35
C GLN A 171 8.79 -18.20 -7.06
N VAL A 172 7.52 -17.82 -7.20
CA VAL A 172 6.70 -17.34 -6.10
C VAL A 172 5.79 -18.44 -5.55
N THR A 173 5.90 -18.71 -4.24
CA THR A 173 4.90 -19.40 -3.44
C THR A 173 4.06 -18.36 -2.69
N ALA A 174 2.76 -18.33 -2.96
CA ALA A 174 1.81 -17.40 -2.38
C ALA A 174 0.99 -18.07 -1.27
N ALA A 175 1.11 -17.60 -0.03
CA ALA A 175 0.33 -18.09 1.10
C ALA A 175 -0.89 -17.16 1.32
N ALA A 176 -2.11 -17.71 1.14
CA ALA A 176 -3.36 -16.97 1.27
C ALA A 176 -4.57 -17.91 1.45
N GLY A 177 -5.67 -17.36 1.94
CA GLY A 177 -6.94 -18.09 2.02
C GLY A 177 -7.46 -18.55 0.64
N PRO A 178 -8.26 -19.63 0.58
CA PRO A 178 -8.64 -20.30 -0.67
C PRO A 178 -9.39 -19.39 -1.66
N ARG A 179 -10.13 -18.39 -1.18
CA ARG A 179 -10.84 -17.42 -2.04
C ARG A 179 -9.92 -16.61 -2.97
N HIS A 180 -8.62 -16.57 -2.68
CA HIS A 180 -7.65 -15.81 -3.47
C HIS A 180 -6.86 -16.69 -4.45
N ALA A 181 -7.02 -18.01 -4.40
CA ALA A 181 -6.17 -18.97 -5.10
C ALA A 181 -6.15 -18.75 -6.63
N GLU A 182 -7.32 -18.63 -7.25
CA GLU A 182 -7.42 -18.46 -8.71
C GLU A 182 -6.80 -17.13 -9.16
N ARG A 183 -7.03 -16.05 -8.39
CA ARG A 183 -6.42 -14.75 -8.68
C ARG A 183 -4.89 -14.82 -8.61
N LEU A 184 -4.35 -15.44 -7.57
CA LEU A 184 -2.89 -15.55 -7.36
C LEU A 184 -2.22 -16.46 -8.41
N LYS A 185 -2.89 -17.53 -8.86
CA LYS A 185 -2.44 -18.32 -10.00
C LYS A 185 -2.44 -17.48 -11.28
N GLY A 186 -3.50 -16.68 -11.50
CA GLY A 186 -3.59 -15.75 -12.63
C GLY A 186 -2.56 -14.61 -12.60
N TYR A 187 -1.93 -14.38 -11.46
CA TYR A 187 -0.79 -13.48 -11.28
C TYR A 187 0.57 -14.16 -11.50
N GLY A 188 0.59 -15.45 -11.82
CA GLY A 188 1.80 -16.19 -12.12
C GLY A 188 2.46 -16.87 -10.92
N ALA A 189 1.82 -16.93 -9.73
CA ALA A 189 2.36 -17.69 -8.62
C ALA A 189 2.57 -19.17 -9.01
N ALA A 190 3.81 -19.66 -8.86
CA ALA A 190 4.16 -21.04 -9.17
C ALA A 190 3.47 -22.03 -8.23
N ARG A 191 3.20 -21.61 -7.00
CA ARG A 191 2.44 -22.36 -6.00
C ARG A 191 1.54 -21.42 -5.22
N VAL A 192 0.32 -21.87 -4.92
CA VAL A 192 -0.58 -21.21 -3.97
C VAL A 192 -0.90 -22.19 -2.86
N VAL A 193 -0.65 -21.79 -1.62
CA VAL A 193 -0.88 -22.58 -0.40
C VAL A 193 -1.90 -21.87 0.49
N GLY A 194 -2.48 -22.58 1.45
CA GLY A 194 -3.33 -22.01 2.49
C GLY A 194 -2.55 -21.09 3.44
N HIS A 195 -3.20 -20.65 4.52
CA HIS A 195 -2.48 -19.97 5.60
C HIS A 195 -1.39 -20.91 6.12
N LEU A 196 -0.22 -20.32 6.45
CA LEU A 196 0.93 -21.12 6.94
C LEU A 196 0.58 -21.77 8.29
N ASP A 197 0.73 -23.07 8.37
CA ASP A 197 0.82 -23.76 9.65
C ASP A 197 2.29 -23.79 10.10
N LEU A 198 2.62 -22.93 11.04
CA LEU A 198 3.99 -22.78 11.53
C LEU A 198 4.48 -24.01 12.32
N ALA A 199 3.62 -24.99 12.64
CA ALA A 199 3.99 -26.25 13.24
C ALA A 199 4.53 -27.24 12.20
N GLU A 200 4.03 -27.25 10.97
CA GLU A 200 4.45 -28.15 9.89
C GLU A 200 5.84 -27.80 9.31
N GLY A 201 6.21 -26.53 9.35
CA GLY A 201 7.48 -26.05 8.85
C GLY A 201 7.55 -25.86 7.32
N PRO A 202 8.74 -25.42 6.80
CA PRO A 202 8.88 -24.95 5.43
C PRO A 202 8.69 -26.02 4.34
N ALA A 203 9.01 -27.28 4.63
CA ALA A 203 8.91 -28.37 3.64
C ALA A 203 7.47 -28.59 3.14
N ALA A 204 6.46 -28.38 4.00
CA ALA A 204 5.05 -28.50 3.66
C ALA A 204 4.61 -27.54 2.53
N VAL A 205 5.29 -26.41 2.41
CA VAL A 205 4.98 -25.38 1.40
C VAL A 205 6.03 -25.25 0.30
N GLY A 206 7.03 -26.16 0.30
CA GLY A 206 8.08 -26.23 -0.73
C GLY A 206 9.28 -25.33 -0.47
N GLY A 207 9.48 -24.93 0.79
CA GLY A 207 10.65 -24.17 1.24
C GLY A 207 11.81 -25.05 1.76
N PRO A 208 12.86 -24.44 2.31
CA PRO A 208 12.95 -23.00 2.62
C PRO A 208 13.14 -22.11 1.38
N PHE A 209 12.93 -20.79 1.55
CA PHE A 209 12.93 -19.78 0.49
C PHE A 209 14.09 -18.80 0.65
N GLN A 210 14.62 -18.29 -0.46
CA GLN A 210 15.68 -17.27 -0.44
C GLN A 210 15.15 -15.92 0.04
N VAL A 211 13.87 -15.64 -0.23
CA VAL A 211 13.18 -14.43 0.22
C VAL A 211 11.85 -14.79 0.86
N LEU A 212 11.59 -14.25 2.05
CA LEU A 212 10.29 -14.28 2.72
C LEU A 212 9.75 -12.87 2.84
N LEU A 213 8.55 -12.63 2.33
CA LEU A 213 7.78 -11.42 2.64
C LEU A 213 6.72 -11.75 3.70
N ASN A 214 6.80 -11.10 4.88
CA ASN A 214 5.75 -11.18 5.88
C ASN A 214 4.87 -9.93 5.85
N LEU A 215 3.64 -10.08 5.36
CA LEU A 215 2.64 -9.03 5.22
C LEU A 215 1.48 -9.22 6.20
N VAL A 216 1.64 -10.13 7.16
CA VAL A 216 0.61 -10.50 8.14
C VAL A 216 1.04 -10.06 9.53
N ARG A 217 0.11 -9.47 10.27
CA ARG A 217 0.29 -9.21 11.69
C ARG A 217 0.08 -10.52 12.46
N ILE A 218 1.12 -10.98 13.13
CA ILE A 218 1.17 -12.20 13.94
C ILE A 218 1.85 -11.91 15.28
N ALA A 219 1.75 -12.83 16.22
CA ALA A 219 2.45 -12.72 17.49
C ALA A 219 3.99 -12.79 17.30
N PRO A 220 4.79 -12.15 18.17
CA PRO A 220 6.26 -12.16 18.04
C PRO A 220 6.88 -13.55 18.04
N ASP A 221 6.32 -14.49 18.79
CA ASP A 221 6.78 -15.88 18.82
C ASP A 221 6.44 -16.65 17.53
N GLU A 222 5.32 -16.31 16.89
CA GLU A 222 4.97 -16.81 15.56
C GLU A 222 5.91 -16.22 14.49
N ALA A 223 6.22 -14.92 14.58
CA ALA A 223 7.18 -14.27 13.69
C ALA A 223 8.57 -14.92 13.80
N ALA A 224 9.01 -15.30 15.01
CA ALA A 224 10.25 -16.02 15.19
C ALA A 224 10.26 -17.41 14.52
N ARG A 225 9.11 -18.08 14.41
CA ARG A 225 9.00 -19.35 13.67
C ARG A 225 9.07 -19.17 12.15
N LEU A 226 8.70 -18.00 11.64
CA LEU A 226 8.79 -17.69 10.21
C LEU A 226 10.23 -17.66 9.70
N SER A 227 11.22 -17.35 10.53
CA SER A 227 12.63 -17.39 10.12
C SER A 227 13.06 -18.75 9.59
N ARG A 228 12.43 -19.85 10.05
CA ARG A 228 12.68 -21.23 9.58
C ARG A 228 12.30 -21.40 8.10
N TYR A 229 11.42 -20.54 7.56
CA TYR A 229 11.02 -20.59 6.15
C TYR A 229 12.02 -19.89 5.23
N VAL A 230 13.02 -19.19 5.80
CA VAL A 230 14.10 -18.55 5.07
C VAL A 230 15.27 -19.51 4.93
N ALA A 231 15.82 -19.63 3.73
CA ALA A 231 17.04 -20.40 3.47
C ALA A 231 18.26 -19.73 4.12
N ASP A 232 19.32 -20.50 4.38
CA ASP A 232 20.57 -19.95 4.88
C ASP A 232 21.11 -18.88 3.91
N GLY A 233 21.53 -17.74 4.42
CA GLY A 233 21.93 -16.57 3.63
C GLY A 233 20.76 -15.80 3.00
N GLY A 234 19.51 -16.16 3.28
CA GLY A 234 18.32 -15.50 2.73
C GLY A 234 17.89 -14.26 3.49
N VAL A 235 16.74 -13.71 3.09
CA VAL A 235 16.20 -12.45 3.63
C VAL A 235 14.73 -12.61 4.04
N ALA A 236 14.39 -12.13 5.24
CA ALA A 236 13.01 -11.91 5.68
C ALA A 236 12.71 -10.42 5.65
N ALA A 237 11.79 -9.99 4.78
CA ALA A 237 11.32 -8.61 4.72
C ALA A 237 9.87 -8.50 5.21
N SER A 238 9.57 -7.53 6.06
CA SER A 238 8.26 -7.41 6.72
C SER A 238 7.67 -6.00 6.54
N THR A 239 6.36 -5.94 6.32
CA THR A 239 5.57 -4.69 6.37
C THR A 239 4.65 -4.65 7.60
N ALA A 240 4.60 -5.74 8.37
CA ALA A 240 3.76 -5.92 9.54
C ALA A 240 4.63 -6.34 10.74
N THR A 241 4.43 -7.53 11.30
CA THR A 241 5.29 -8.00 12.41
C THR A 241 6.69 -8.34 11.90
N PRO A 242 7.76 -7.74 12.45
CA PRO A 242 9.13 -8.06 12.07
C PRO A 242 9.46 -9.54 12.32
N VAL A 243 10.17 -10.15 11.38
CA VAL A 243 10.80 -11.48 11.56
C VAL A 243 12.20 -11.24 12.10
N PRO A 244 12.66 -11.96 13.12
CA PRO A 244 13.99 -11.76 13.69
C PRO A 244 15.11 -12.23 12.74
N GLU A 245 16.26 -11.63 12.86
CA GLU A 245 17.50 -12.11 12.23
C GLU A 245 17.97 -13.43 12.84
N GLU A 246 18.63 -14.27 12.02
CA GLU A 246 19.33 -15.46 12.49
C GLU A 246 20.80 -15.44 12.03
N PRO A 247 21.69 -14.79 12.78
CA PRO A 247 23.10 -14.64 12.38
C PRO A 247 23.82 -15.98 12.15
N ALA A 248 23.49 -17.02 12.93
CA ALA A 248 24.06 -18.35 12.78
C ALA A 248 23.78 -19.00 11.42
N ARG A 249 22.70 -18.59 10.73
CA ARG A 249 22.30 -19.03 9.40
C ARG A 249 22.53 -17.95 8.34
N SER A 250 23.11 -16.81 8.71
CA SER A 250 23.27 -15.63 7.85
C SER A 250 21.92 -15.13 7.30
N VAL A 251 20.81 -15.32 8.01
CA VAL A 251 19.49 -14.80 7.62
C VAL A 251 19.38 -13.35 8.05
N ARG A 252 19.20 -12.46 7.06
CA ARG A 252 18.95 -11.04 7.28
C ARG A 252 17.45 -10.79 7.50
N ALA A 253 17.13 -9.81 8.32
CA ALA A 253 15.77 -9.33 8.49
C ALA A 253 15.70 -7.82 8.21
N ALA A 254 14.60 -7.37 7.61
CA ALA A 254 14.35 -5.95 7.36
C ALA A 254 12.86 -5.65 7.51
N SER A 255 12.55 -4.47 8.03
CA SER A 255 11.17 -3.97 8.15
C SER A 255 10.98 -2.72 7.30
N LEU A 256 9.89 -2.70 6.54
CA LEU A 256 9.55 -1.58 5.70
C LEU A 256 8.92 -0.44 6.52
N PHE A 257 9.45 0.76 6.33
CA PHE A 257 8.73 2.01 6.50
C PHE A 257 8.59 2.64 5.11
N VAL A 258 7.40 2.53 4.51
CA VAL A 258 7.18 2.96 3.13
C VAL A 258 7.37 4.47 2.98
N ARG A 259 8.04 4.88 1.91
CA ARG A 259 8.20 6.29 1.54
C ARG A 259 7.60 6.58 0.17
N GLY A 260 7.18 7.81 -0.04
CA GLY A 260 6.84 8.32 -1.37
C GLY A 260 8.07 8.32 -2.28
N ASP A 261 7.90 7.84 -3.52
CA ASP A 261 8.95 7.82 -4.54
C ASP A 261 8.27 7.89 -5.93
N ALA A 262 8.33 9.07 -6.53
CA ALA A 262 7.67 9.32 -7.81
C ALA A 262 8.28 8.50 -8.96
N ALA A 263 9.58 8.21 -8.92
CA ALA A 263 10.22 7.41 -9.96
C ALA A 263 9.74 5.95 -9.90
N GLN A 264 9.69 5.36 -8.70
CA GLN A 264 9.15 4.01 -8.49
C GLN A 264 7.65 3.93 -8.83
N LEU A 265 6.89 4.98 -8.47
CA LEU A 265 5.46 5.02 -8.80
C LEU A 265 5.24 5.13 -10.32
N THR A 266 6.09 5.88 -11.03
CA THR A 266 6.08 5.93 -12.51
C THR A 266 6.32 4.56 -13.12
N GLU A 267 7.28 3.81 -12.61
CA GLU A 267 7.54 2.43 -13.02
C GLU A 267 6.36 1.48 -12.77
N LEU A 268 5.67 1.65 -11.64
CA LEU A 268 4.47 0.89 -11.32
C LEU A 268 3.31 1.23 -12.27
N VAL A 269 3.11 2.52 -12.55
CA VAL A 269 2.11 3.00 -13.53
C VAL A 269 2.38 2.43 -14.92
N ALA A 270 3.63 2.46 -15.38
CA ALA A 270 4.00 1.88 -16.68
C ALA A 270 3.66 0.37 -16.74
N ARG A 271 3.90 -0.39 -15.67
CA ARG A 271 3.53 -1.81 -15.61
C ARG A 271 2.03 -2.05 -15.63
N VAL A 272 1.25 -1.13 -15.05
CA VAL A 272 -0.22 -1.20 -15.15
C VAL A 272 -0.66 -0.96 -16.59
N ASP A 273 -0.13 0.06 -17.25
CA ASP A 273 -0.47 0.39 -18.64
C ASP A 273 -0.03 -0.71 -19.63
N ASP A 274 1.09 -1.38 -19.37
CA ASP A 274 1.57 -2.55 -20.14
C ASP A 274 0.79 -3.85 -19.84
N GLY A 275 -0.12 -3.86 -18.85
CA GLY A 275 -0.86 -5.04 -18.40
C GLY A 275 -0.05 -6.06 -17.60
N ARG A 276 1.21 -5.73 -17.24
CA ARG A 276 2.09 -6.56 -16.40
C ARG A 276 1.76 -6.48 -14.92
N LEU A 277 1.07 -5.42 -14.48
CA LEU A 277 0.61 -5.23 -13.11
C LEU A 277 -0.90 -4.96 -13.10
N ARG A 278 -1.66 -5.78 -12.39
CA ARG A 278 -3.12 -5.65 -12.26
C ARG A 278 -3.49 -5.20 -10.87
N ILE A 279 -4.21 -4.08 -10.77
CA ILE A 279 -4.75 -3.57 -9.52
C ILE A 279 -6.06 -4.29 -9.23
N HIS A 280 -6.24 -4.77 -7.99
CA HIS A 280 -7.47 -5.38 -7.54
C HIS A 280 -8.17 -4.49 -6.52
N VAL A 281 -9.21 -3.78 -6.94
CA VAL A 281 -10.12 -3.01 -6.08
C VAL A 281 -11.24 -3.94 -5.64
N ALA A 282 -11.31 -4.22 -4.33
CA ALA A 282 -12.32 -5.11 -3.77
C ALA A 282 -13.64 -4.39 -3.50
N ALA A 283 -13.60 -3.09 -3.20
CA ALA A 283 -14.79 -2.27 -2.97
C ALA A 283 -14.53 -0.80 -3.38
N ARG A 284 -15.60 -0.14 -3.80
CA ARG A 284 -15.67 1.30 -4.02
C ARG A 284 -16.79 1.85 -3.14
N ARG A 285 -16.47 2.81 -2.30
CA ARG A 285 -17.38 3.43 -1.35
C ARG A 285 -17.35 4.95 -1.54
N PRO A 286 -18.46 5.67 -1.39
CA PRO A 286 -18.43 7.13 -1.39
C PRO A 286 -17.63 7.66 -0.18
N LEU A 287 -16.95 8.78 -0.35
CA LEU A 287 -16.08 9.38 0.66
C LEU A 287 -16.79 9.62 2.00
N VAL A 288 -18.07 9.95 1.98
CA VAL A 288 -18.90 10.14 3.19
C VAL A 288 -18.95 8.90 4.08
N GLU A 289 -18.68 7.71 3.54
CA GLU A 289 -18.66 6.44 4.27
C GLU A 289 -17.29 6.10 4.91
N SER A 290 -16.35 7.05 4.92
CA SER A 290 -14.99 6.82 5.46
C SER A 290 -15.00 6.28 6.89
N SER A 291 -15.86 6.80 7.77
CA SER A 291 -15.97 6.29 9.15
C SER A 291 -16.36 4.81 9.18
N ALA A 292 -17.34 4.41 8.38
CA ALA A 292 -17.76 3.01 8.27
C ALA A 292 -16.67 2.12 7.66
N VAL A 293 -15.88 2.62 6.70
CA VAL A 293 -14.74 1.88 6.12
C VAL A 293 -13.66 1.63 7.17
N HIS A 294 -13.33 2.64 7.99
CA HIS A 294 -12.37 2.46 9.09
C HIS A 294 -12.89 1.50 10.16
N GLU A 295 -14.18 1.53 10.48
CA GLU A 295 -14.81 0.58 11.42
C GLU A 295 -14.77 -0.86 10.86
N ASP A 296 -15.14 -1.05 9.58
CA ASP A 296 -15.09 -2.35 8.91
C ASP A 296 -13.66 -2.91 8.87
N ALA A 297 -12.65 -2.03 8.69
CA ALA A 297 -11.25 -2.43 8.74
C ALA A 297 -10.85 -2.93 10.12
N GLY A 298 -11.19 -2.19 11.18
CA GLY A 298 -10.87 -2.56 12.57
C GLY A 298 -11.51 -3.87 13.02
N THR A 299 -12.62 -4.27 12.39
CA THR A 299 -13.36 -5.51 12.69
C THR A 299 -13.12 -6.63 11.67
N GLY A 300 -12.23 -6.42 10.69
CA GLY A 300 -11.88 -7.41 9.67
C GLY A 300 -12.99 -7.67 8.64
N ARG A 301 -13.96 -6.77 8.51
CA ARG A 301 -15.08 -6.90 7.55
C ARG A 301 -14.79 -6.35 6.17
N LEU A 302 -13.70 -5.61 5.97
CA LEU A 302 -13.34 -5.13 4.63
C LEU A 302 -13.03 -6.31 3.69
N PRO A 303 -13.58 -6.32 2.47
CA PRO A 303 -13.33 -7.39 1.51
C PRO A 303 -11.90 -7.38 0.94
N GLY A 304 -11.17 -6.28 1.09
CA GLY A 304 -9.82 -6.04 0.58
C GLY A 304 -9.58 -4.56 0.32
N LYS A 305 -8.75 -4.22 -0.68
CA LYS A 305 -8.44 -2.83 -1.03
C LYS A 305 -9.71 -2.07 -1.38
N THR A 306 -10.00 -1.07 -0.57
CA THR A 306 -11.22 -0.25 -0.67
C THR A 306 -10.84 1.16 -1.10
N VAL A 307 -11.48 1.63 -2.16
CA VAL A 307 -11.34 2.98 -2.71
C VAL A 307 -12.49 3.84 -2.19
N LEU A 308 -12.18 5.07 -1.81
CA LEU A 308 -13.10 6.09 -1.34
C LEU A 308 -13.23 7.17 -2.43
N ILE A 309 -14.41 7.26 -3.04
CA ILE A 309 -14.69 8.13 -4.19
C ILE A 309 -15.12 9.51 -3.67
N ALA A 310 -14.42 10.55 -4.10
CA ALA A 310 -14.82 11.94 -3.84
C ALA A 310 -16.08 12.30 -4.63
N PRO A 311 -16.90 13.27 -4.17
CA PRO A 311 -18.11 13.71 -4.84
C PRO A 311 -17.88 14.43 -6.18
#